data_88927ee3bd2d702dbb6fc0284d33061c
#
_entry.id   88927ee3bd2d702dbb6fc0284d33061c
#
_cell.length_a   1.000
_cell.length_b   1.000
_cell.length_c   1.000
_cell.angle_alpha   90.00
_cell.angle_beta   90.00
_cell.angle_gamma   90.00
#
_symmetry.space_group_name_H-M   'P 1'
#
loop_
_entity.id
_entity.type
_entity.pdbx_description
1 polymer ?
#
loop_
_entity_poly.entity_id
_entity_poly.type
_entity_poly.pdbx_seq_one_letter_code
_entity_poly.pdbx_strand_id
1 'polypeptide(L)'
;MDRFPVSAGREGDPVALAVKRTNNFWNRKVLEVSTPTIKGESRIDKDFDESTAEELEASCPQCGAFQPYSWDQLKFEHESGTDEAHVLGFVCKECGALSKEAQWKRQPIRWTPTNPGRKWRGFHLNELASPWRRWDEIVGDFLRAKHDGVEALKVWHNTALGLSWEERGEVDIDELLLRRREMYNCQVPAPVLVLTAAVDVQDNRLEYEIVGWGAEKKSWGIQYGVIMGDPGQMETWTALDDVIFGEYTRADGQMMHVMTTCVDSGGHYSSEVYAYCRARESRRVWAIKGRGGAGEAFIQRPKTRHRSGAWLFTLGVDAGKDTLSSRLKVQFPDHPGYCSFPMDPGRGYDEAYFEGLTAEHRVTKTSGGQTVRQWVKKSEYVRNEPWDIRNYNQAALEILNPNLDAMERRRLGEAEAPVTAPPPQRRQKPRGIEIW
;
A
#
# COMPACT_ATOMS: atom_id res chain seq x y z
N MET A 1 9.77 15.12 14.50
CA MET A 1 8.66 16.05 14.88
C MET A 1 7.29 15.50 14.50
N ASP A 2 7.07 15.11 13.29
CA ASP A 2 5.75 14.64 12.81
C ASP A 2 5.18 13.42 13.54
N ARG A 3 6.00 12.68 14.27
CA ARG A 3 5.58 11.56 15.12
C ARG A 3 5.25 11.94 16.57
N PHE A 4 5.43 13.20 16.95
CA PHE A 4 4.95 13.66 18.25
C PHE A 4 3.44 13.77 18.26
N PRO A 5 2.78 13.48 19.39
CA PRO A 5 1.34 13.66 19.50
C PRO A 5 0.97 15.13 19.28
N VAL A 6 -0.24 15.37 18.79
CA VAL A 6 -0.77 16.75 18.56
C VAL A 6 -0.83 17.53 19.87
N SER A 7 -1.01 16.85 21.00
CA SER A 7 -1.04 17.47 22.33
C SER A 7 -0.36 16.58 23.36
N ALA A 8 0.43 17.20 24.25
CA ALA A 8 0.97 16.58 25.45
C ALA A 8 -0.12 16.59 26.55
N GLY A 9 -0.98 15.57 26.53
CA GLY A 9 -2.10 15.51 27.45
C GLY A 9 -3.07 16.71 27.27
N ARG A 10 -3.25 17.51 28.32
CA ARG A 10 -4.08 18.75 28.31
C ARG A 10 -3.27 20.03 28.11
N GLU A 11 -1.95 19.94 27.99
CA GLU A 11 -1.06 21.11 27.98
C GLU A 11 -0.84 21.70 26.57
N GLY A 12 -1.28 21.04 25.51
CA GLY A 12 -1.13 21.50 24.13
C GLY A 12 0.08 20.92 23.40
N ASP A 13 0.50 21.56 22.34
CA ASP A 13 1.55 21.08 21.45
C ASP A 13 2.91 20.89 22.17
N PRO A 14 3.46 19.66 22.21
CA PRO A 14 4.72 19.36 22.89
C PRO A 14 5.92 20.13 22.33
N VAL A 15 5.94 20.43 21.01
CA VAL A 15 7.04 21.19 20.39
C VAL A 15 6.96 22.64 20.81
N ALA A 16 5.79 23.27 20.77
CA ALA A 16 5.57 24.64 21.24
C ALA A 16 5.93 24.77 22.73
N LEU A 17 5.57 23.76 23.56
CA LEU A 17 5.95 23.74 24.98
C LEU A 17 7.45 23.65 25.18
N ALA A 18 8.16 22.81 24.40
CA ALA A 18 9.61 22.69 24.44
C ALA A 18 10.29 24.02 24.05
N VAL A 19 9.82 24.66 22.97
CA VAL A 19 10.34 25.97 22.53
C VAL A 19 10.12 27.03 23.60
N LYS A 20 8.96 27.07 24.26
CA LYS A 20 8.70 28.02 25.37
C LYS A 20 9.67 27.85 26.54
N ARG A 21 10.10 26.63 26.87
CA ARG A 21 11.08 26.37 27.93
C ARG A 21 12.45 26.99 27.66
N THR A 22 12.77 27.28 26.40
CA THR A 22 14.04 27.92 26.03
C THR A 22 14.01 29.46 26.18
N ASN A 23 12.84 30.07 26.47
CA ASN A 23 12.68 31.54 26.49
C ASN A 23 13.58 32.26 27.50
N ASN A 24 13.96 31.59 28.57
CA ASN A 24 14.87 32.17 29.61
C ASN A 24 16.33 32.26 29.19
N PHE A 25 16.68 31.71 28.01
CA PHE A 25 18.06 31.72 27.53
C PHE A 25 18.20 32.70 26.37
N TRP A 26 19.02 33.74 26.55
CA TRP A 26 19.27 34.78 25.56
C TRP A 26 19.92 34.25 24.25
N ASN A 27 20.76 33.20 24.38
CA ASN A 27 21.47 32.56 23.25
C ASN A 27 20.83 31.25 22.78
N ARG A 28 19.54 31.09 23.01
CA ARG A 28 18.83 29.87 22.61
C ARG A 28 18.95 29.59 21.12
N LYS A 29 19.07 28.32 20.79
CA LYS A 29 18.97 27.80 19.43
C LYS A 29 17.93 26.71 19.43
N VAL A 30 17.04 26.73 18.43
CA VAL A 30 16.03 25.71 18.21
C VAL A 30 16.34 25.08 16.86
N LEU A 31 16.52 23.76 16.84
CA LEU A 31 16.70 22.97 15.64
C LEU A 31 15.60 21.93 15.59
N GLU A 32 14.82 21.97 14.51
CA GLU A 32 13.75 21.04 14.25
C GLU A 32 14.13 20.18 13.05
N VAL A 33 14.17 18.86 13.24
CA VAL A 33 14.52 17.88 12.21
C VAL A 33 13.48 16.80 12.19
N SER A 34 12.92 16.53 11.03
CA SER A 34 11.94 15.47 10.81
C SER A 34 11.91 15.07 9.36
N THR A 35 11.48 13.84 9.11
CA THR A 35 10.98 13.40 7.82
C THR A 35 9.51 13.82 7.74
N PRO A 36 9.04 14.43 6.64
CA PRO A 36 7.65 14.79 6.49
C PRO A 36 6.75 13.55 6.37
N THR A 37 5.46 13.71 6.62
CA THR A 37 4.48 12.62 6.54
C THR A 37 3.48 12.87 5.42
N ILE A 38 2.28 13.29 5.74
CA ILE A 38 1.20 13.56 4.78
C ILE A 38 1.10 15.06 4.56
N LYS A 39 0.98 15.47 3.30
CA LYS A 39 0.82 16.87 2.91
C LYS A 39 -0.41 17.49 3.58
N GLY A 40 -0.21 18.67 4.15
CA GLY A 40 -1.23 19.39 4.92
C GLY A 40 -1.37 18.93 6.38
N GLU A 41 -0.80 17.79 6.78
CA GLU A 41 -0.78 17.32 8.17
C GLU A 41 0.63 17.32 8.78
N SER A 42 1.65 17.25 7.92
CA SER A 42 3.05 17.25 8.34
C SER A 42 3.42 18.59 8.98
N ARG A 43 3.91 18.52 10.23
CA ARG A 43 4.37 19.71 10.95
C ARG A 43 5.63 20.29 10.35
N ILE A 44 6.63 19.43 10.07
CA ILE A 44 7.89 19.89 9.49
C ILE A 44 7.69 20.53 8.12
N ASP A 45 6.74 20.04 7.34
CA ASP A 45 6.38 20.61 6.03
C ASP A 45 5.81 22.02 6.20
N LYS A 46 4.90 22.22 7.14
CA LYS A 46 4.37 23.54 7.48
C LYS A 46 5.45 24.49 7.99
N ASP A 47 6.33 24.03 8.88
CA ASP A 47 7.41 24.84 9.42
C ASP A 47 8.44 25.21 8.33
N PHE A 48 8.64 24.30 7.35
CA PHE A 48 9.46 24.56 6.16
C PHE A 48 8.84 25.63 5.28
N ASP A 49 7.55 25.55 4.98
CA ASP A 49 6.81 26.54 4.17
C ASP A 49 6.80 27.95 4.81
N GLU A 50 6.80 28.01 6.16
CA GLU A 50 6.86 29.26 6.93
C GLU A 50 8.31 29.81 7.06
N SER A 51 9.32 29.05 6.64
CA SER A 51 10.74 29.38 6.71
C SER A 51 11.27 30.02 5.42
N THR A 52 12.60 30.19 5.31
CA THR A 52 13.27 30.57 4.05
C THR A 52 13.15 29.53 2.95
N ALA A 53 12.71 28.32 3.26
CA ALA A 53 12.50 27.18 2.35
C ALA A 53 13.68 26.98 1.39
N GLU A 54 14.87 26.73 1.97
CA GLU A 54 16.10 26.63 1.19
C GLU A 54 16.24 25.24 0.57
N GLU A 55 16.51 25.20 -0.72
CA GLU A 55 16.82 23.98 -1.46
C GLU A 55 18.32 23.85 -1.71
N LEU A 56 18.83 22.62 -1.61
CA LEU A 56 20.21 22.32 -1.97
C LEU A 56 20.33 22.19 -3.48
N GLU A 57 20.99 23.14 -4.12
CA GLU A 57 21.29 23.14 -5.55
C GLU A 57 22.72 22.71 -5.83
N ALA A 58 22.90 21.92 -6.89
CA ALA A 58 24.22 21.62 -7.47
C ALA A 58 24.35 22.25 -8.86
N SER A 59 25.55 22.66 -9.23
CA SER A 59 25.77 23.20 -10.58
C SER A 59 25.83 22.08 -11.62
N CYS A 60 25.27 22.31 -12.81
CA CYS A 60 25.35 21.34 -13.89
C CYS A 60 26.80 21.13 -14.35
N PRO A 61 27.27 19.88 -14.51
CA PRO A 61 28.64 19.60 -14.99
C PRO A 61 28.94 20.15 -16.38
N GLN A 62 27.92 20.44 -17.20
CA GLN A 62 28.07 20.89 -18.59
C GLN A 62 27.89 22.39 -18.76
N CYS A 63 26.80 22.97 -18.23
CA CYS A 63 26.49 24.39 -18.43
C CYS A 63 26.70 25.26 -17.18
N GLY A 64 26.97 24.68 -16.02
CA GLY A 64 27.17 25.41 -14.77
C GLY A 64 25.90 25.95 -14.11
N ALA A 65 24.73 25.74 -14.68
CA ALA A 65 23.45 26.18 -14.10
C ALA A 65 23.17 25.43 -12.79
N PHE A 66 22.79 26.17 -11.75
CA PHE A 66 22.42 25.57 -10.46
C PHE A 66 20.98 25.11 -10.47
N GLN A 67 20.74 23.93 -9.92
CA GLN A 67 19.40 23.33 -9.80
C GLN A 67 19.33 22.32 -8.66
N PRO A 68 18.18 22.14 -8.01
CA PRO A 68 18.01 21.10 -7.00
C PRO A 68 18.03 19.71 -7.61
N TYR A 69 18.38 18.70 -6.80
CA TYR A 69 18.21 17.32 -7.18
C TYR A 69 16.72 16.96 -7.17
N SER A 70 16.16 16.59 -8.31
CA SER A 70 14.77 16.20 -8.48
C SER A 70 14.66 14.79 -9.07
N TRP A 71 13.76 14.00 -8.53
CA TRP A 71 13.59 12.60 -8.94
C TRP A 71 13.26 12.42 -10.42
N ASP A 72 12.43 13.30 -10.99
CA ASP A 72 12.00 13.28 -12.39
C ASP A 72 13.16 13.46 -13.39
N GLN A 73 14.27 14.04 -12.96
CA GLN A 73 15.47 14.25 -13.78
C GLN A 73 16.41 13.04 -13.77
N LEU A 74 16.22 12.11 -12.85
CA LEU A 74 17.04 10.89 -12.78
C LEU A 74 16.59 9.91 -13.88
N LYS A 75 17.55 9.44 -14.70
CA LYS A 75 17.31 8.45 -15.75
C LYS A 75 17.97 7.15 -15.40
N PHE A 76 17.18 6.07 -15.43
CA PHE A 76 17.66 4.74 -15.09
C PHE A 76 16.97 3.69 -15.94
N GLU A 77 17.61 2.56 -16.06
CA GLU A 77 17.09 1.32 -16.64
C GLU A 77 17.00 0.27 -15.55
N HIS A 78 16.03 -0.60 -15.65
CA HIS A 78 15.90 -1.75 -14.76
C HIS A 78 15.37 -2.94 -15.54
N GLU A 79 15.77 -4.13 -15.15
CA GLU A 79 15.21 -5.36 -15.68
C GLU A 79 13.89 -5.66 -14.98
N SER A 80 12.86 -5.96 -15.79
CA SER A 80 11.52 -6.25 -15.26
C SER A 80 11.58 -7.45 -14.30
N GLY A 81 11.03 -7.26 -13.09
CA GLY A 81 11.01 -8.29 -12.04
C GLY A 81 12.27 -8.38 -11.19
N THR A 82 13.20 -7.44 -11.30
CA THR A 82 14.35 -7.31 -10.39
C THR A 82 14.35 -5.95 -9.70
N ASP A 83 14.97 -5.89 -8.51
CA ASP A 83 15.22 -4.62 -7.80
C ASP A 83 16.56 -3.98 -8.25
N GLU A 84 17.25 -4.62 -9.20
CA GLU A 84 18.50 -4.11 -9.73
C GLU A 84 18.23 -3.01 -10.75
N ALA A 85 18.81 -1.86 -10.51
CA ALA A 85 18.70 -0.69 -11.37
C ALA A 85 20.07 -0.19 -11.79
N HIS A 86 20.16 0.26 -13.02
CA HIS A 86 21.32 0.96 -13.52
C HIS A 86 20.97 2.41 -13.84
N VAL A 87 21.54 3.35 -13.07
CA VAL A 87 21.31 4.78 -13.29
C VAL A 87 22.19 5.27 -14.43
N LEU A 88 21.55 5.71 -15.50
CA LEU A 88 22.21 6.29 -16.67
C LEU A 88 22.80 7.68 -16.33
N GLY A 89 22.13 8.47 -15.52
CA GLY A 89 22.54 9.77 -15.09
C GLY A 89 21.38 10.68 -14.70
N PHE A 90 21.72 11.95 -14.50
CA PHE A 90 20.78 13.00 -14.14
C PHE A 90 20.76 14.07 -15.24
N VAL A 91 19.57 14.45 -15.68
CA VAL A 91 19.35 15.39 -16.79
C VAL A 91 19.29 16.82 -16.25
N CYS A 92 20.09 17.71 -16.83
CA CYS A 92 19.99 19.13 -16.52
C CYS A 92 18.71 19.74 -17.11
N LYS A 93 17.96 20.50 -16.32
CA LYS A 93 16.73 21.21 -16.77
C LYS A 93 17.04 22.28 -17.80
N GLU A 94 18.20 22.95 -17.69
CA GLU A 94 18.54 24.10 -18.54
C GLU A 94 19.12 23.66 -19.90
N CYS A 95 20.07 22.73 -19.92
CA CYS A 95 20.74 22.35 -21.16
C CYS A 95 20.39 20.96 -21.69
N GLY A 96 19.58 20.19 -20.96
CA GLY A 96 19.19 18.84 -21.37
C GLY A 96 20.30 17.78 -21.31
N ALA A 97 21.51 18.13 -20.88
CA ALA A 97 22.63 17.23 -20.85
C ALA A 97 22.45 16.15 -19.76
N LEU A 98 22.67 14.89 -20.11
CA LEU A 98 22.74 13.76 -19.19
C LEU A 98 24.17 13.63 -18.67
N SER A 99 24.35 13.67 -17.35
CA SER A 99 25.65 13.50 -16.71
C SER A 99 25.59 12.47 -15.58
N LYS A 100 26.68 11.74 -15.35
CA LYS A 100 26.74 10.66 -14.36
C LYS A 100 26.78 11.20 -12.93
N GLU A 101 26.34 10.39 -11.97
CA GLU A 101 26.34 10.66 -10.54
C GLU A 101 27.65 11.29 -10.03
N ALA A 102 28.80 10.67 -10.34
CA ALA A 102 30.10 11.15 -9.90
C ALA A 102 30.45 12.53 -10.43
N GLN A 103 29.90 12.94 -11.57
CA GLN A 103 30.10 14.27 -12.12
C GLN A 103 29.24 15.29 -11.37
N TRP A 104 27.98 14.99 -11.09
CA TRP A 104 27.07 15.86 -10.34
C TRP A 104 27.51 16.04 -8.88
N LYS A 105 27.85 14.96 -8.18
CA LYS A 105 28.24 15.01 -6.75
C LYS A 105 29.61 15.68 -6.47
N ARG A 106 30.39 15.97 -7.51
CA ARG A 106 31.64 16.73 -7.41
C ARG A 106 31.48 18.21 -7.67
N GLN A 107 30.29 18.64 -8.12
CA GLN A 107 30.06 20.05 -8.46
C GLN A 107 29.89 20.91 -7.21
N PRO A 108 30.15 22.21 -7.33
CA PRO A 108 29.80 23.18 -6.31
C PRO A 108 28.31 23.09 -5.95
N ILE A 109 28.02 23.18 -4.67
CA ILE A 109 26.66 23.21 -4.12
C ILE A 109 26.41 24.54 -3.42
N ARG A 110 25.12 24.91 -3.36
CA ARG A 110 24.67 26.08 -2.61
C ARG A 110 23.27 25.85 -2.04
N TRP A 111 22.94 26.57 -0.99
CA TRP A 111 21.59 26.67 -0.49
C TRP A 111 20.93 27.92 -1.09
N THR A 112 19.78 27.74 -1.73
CA THR A 112 19.04 28.82 -2.38
C THR A 112 17.69 28.98 -1.71
N PRO A 113 17.40 30.13 -1.07
CA PRO A 113 16.10 30.38 -0.45
C PRO A 113 15.04 30.62 -1.52
N THR A 114 13.98 29.86 -1.46
CA THR A 114 12.80 30.06 -2.33
C THR A 114 11.80 31.05 -1.73
N ASN A 115 11.89 31.29 -0.41
CA ASN A 115 11.03 32.23 0.32
C ASN A 115 11.89 33.21 1.17
N PRO A 116 12.62 34.13 0.51
CA PRO A 116 13.54 35.03 1.22
C PRO A 116 12.83 36.02 2.15
N GLY A 117 13.52 36.48 3.19
CA GLY A 117 13.00 37.46 4.15
C GLY A 117 12.26 36.87 5.35
N ARG A 118 12.15 35.57 5.42
CA ARG A 118 11.59 34.89 6.61
C ARG A 118 12.57 34.88 7.78
N LYS A 119 12.01 34.85 9.00
CA LYS A 119 12.78 34.87 10.24
C LYS A 119 13.56 33.58 10.49
N TRP A 120 13.01 32.46 10.09
CA TRP A 120 13.56 31.12 10.31
C TRP A 120 14.18 30.61 9.03
N ARG A 121 15.28 29.88 9.16
CA ARG A 121 15.86 29.16 8.04
C ARG A 121 15.33 27.74 8.04
N GLY A 122 14.84 27.28 6.89
CA GLY A 122 14.44 25.89 6.66
C GLY A 122 15.24 25.32 5.50
N PHE A 123 15.60 24.05 5.61
CA PHE A 123 16.44 23.36 4.62
C PHE A 123 15.79 22.06 4.21
N HIS A 124 15.64 21.86 2.91
CA HIS A 124 15.18 20.59 2.35
C HIS A 124 16.37 19.83 1.78
N LEU A 125 16.51 18.56 2.17
CA LEU A 125 17.56 17.65 1.70
C LEU A 125 16.93 16.30 1.34
N ASN A 126 17.28 15.77 0.17
CA ASN A 126 16.91 14.42 -0.25
C ASN A 126 18.14 13.52 -0.40
N GLU A 127 17.92 12.21 -0.50
CA GLU A 127 19.01 11.22 -0.58
C GLU A 127 19.82 11.31 -1.88
N LEU A 128 19.31 11.91 -2.95
CA LEU A 128 20.07 12.08 -4.21
C LEU A 128 21.32 12.95 -4.01
N ALA A 129 21.29 13.85 -3.02
CA ALA A 129 22.44 14.69 -2.64
C ALA A 129 23.40 13.98 -1.68
N SER A 130 23.05 12.81 -1.14
CA SER A 130 23.86 12.10 -0.15
C SER A 130 25.18 11.63 -0.74
N PRO A 131 26.33 11.89 -0.08
CA PRO A 131 27.62 11.34 -0.50
C PRO A 131 27.79 9.85 -0.14
N TRP A 132 26.95 9.32 0.76
CA TRP A 132 27.05 7.94 1.26
C TRP A 132 26.13 6.95 0.52
N ARG A 133 25.11 7.45 -0.17
CA ARG A 133 24.15 6.65 -0.90
C ARG A 133 24.38 6.79 -2.40
N ARG A 134 24.46 5.69 -3.10
CA ARG A 134 24.54 5.69 -4.57
C ARG A 134 23.14 5.81 -5.17
N TRP A 135 23.04 6.44 -6.32
CA TRP A 135 21.77 6.57 -7.01
C TRP A 135 21.18 5.21 -7.42
N ASP A 136 22.02 4.25 -7.81
CA ASP A 136 21.57 2.87 -8.10
C ASP A 136 20.84 2.25 -6.87
N GLU A 137 21.36 2.45 -5.67
CA GLU A 137 20.75 1.94 -4.42
C GLU A 137 19.41 2.63 -4.14
N ILE A 138 19.33 3.95 -4.34
CA ILE A 138 18.10 4.73 -4.12
C ILE A 138 17.01 4.30 -5.10
N VAL A 139 17.38 4.03 -6.36
CA VAL A 139 16.47 3.51 -7.38
C VAL A 139 16.05 2.07 -7.05
N GLY A 140 16.97 1.22 -6.61
CA GLY A 140 16.66 -0.15 -6.17
C GLY A 140 15.63 -0.16 -5.02
N ASP A 141 15.82 0.74 -4.02
CA ASP A 141 14.85 0.91 -2.93
C ASP A 141 13.48 1.42 -3.45
N PHE A 142 13.48 2.31 -4.44
CA PHE A 142 12.25 2.76 -5.11
C PHE A 142 11.52 1.59 -5.80
N LEU A 143 12.24 0.78 -6.57
CA LEU A 143 11.66 -0.35 -7.30
C LEU A 143 11.08 -1.37 -6.32
N ARG A 144 11.80 -1.68 -5.25
CA ARG A 144 11.31 -2.54 -4.17
C ARG A 144 10.07 -1.97 -3.50
N ALA A 145 10.10 -0.69 -3.12
CA ALA A 145 8.95 -0.03 -2.51
C ALA A 145 7.75 0.02 -3.45
N LYS A 146 7.97 0.21 -4.76
CA LYS A 146 6.93 0.16 -5.79
C LYS A 146 6.32 -1.25 -5.90
N HIS A 147 7.14 -2.30 -5.80
CA HIS A 147 6.69 -3.68 -5.80
C HIS A 147 5.89 -4.02 -4.53
N ASP A 148 6.37 -3.58 -3.36
CA ASP A 148 5.73 -3.84 -2.06
C ASP A 148 4.41 -3.08 -1.86
N GLY A 149 4.14 -2.07 -2.68
CA GLY A 149 2.87 -1.35 -2.74
C GLY A 149 2.91 0.06 -2.17
N VAL A 150 1.72 0.69 -2.12
CA VAL A 150 1.58 2.14 -1.88
C VAL A 150 2.13 2.58 -0.53
N GLU A 151 1.96 1.80 0.54
CA GLU A 151 2.48 2.17 1.86
C GLU A 151 4.02 2.15 1.91
N ALA A 152 4.66 1.18 1.26
CA ALA A 152 6.11 1.14 1.13
C ALA A 152 6.62 2.31 0.27
N LEU A 153 5.94 2.59 -0.85
CA LEU A 153 6.26 3.73 -1.72
C LEU A 153 6.12 5.07 -0.99
N LYS A 154 5.11 5.23 -0.14
CA LYS A 154 4.92 6.40 0.72
C LYS A 154 6.09 6.57 1.69
N VAL A 155 6.52 5.48 2.34
CA VAL A 155 7.69 5.52 3.22
C VAL A 155 8.93 5.95 2.45
N TRP A 156 9.19 5.34 1.29
CA TRP A 156 10.32 5.71 0.43
C TRP A 156 10.24 7.18 0.00
N HIS A 157 9.10 7.66 -0.47
CA HIS A 157 8.90 9.05 -0.89
C HIS A 157 9.18 10.04 0.25
N ASN A 158 8.66 9.77 1.44
CA ASN A 158 8.87 10.64 2.59
C ASN A 158 10.32 10.60 3.09
N THR A 159 10.98 9.43 3.06
CA THR A 159 12.32 9.28 3.62
C THR A 159 13.44 9.59 2.62
N ALA A 160 13.37 9.06 1.40
CA ALA A 160 14.41 9.24 0.40
C ALA A 160 14.33 10.61 -0.28
N LEU A 161 13.14 11.08 -0.59
CA LEU A 161 12.96 12.41 -1.22
C LEU A 161 12.78 13.53 -0.20
N GLY A 162 12.45 13.22 1.05
CA GLY A 162 12.16 14.24 2.07
C GLY A 162 10.91 15.07 1.77
N LEU A 163 9.97 14.52 0.99
CA LEU A 163 8.75 15.17 0.55
C LEU A 163 7.53 14.57 1.26
N SER A 164 6.55 15.40 1.60
CA SER A 164 5.28 14.93 2.14
C SER A 164 4.50 14.16 1.08
N TRP A 165 3.90 13.05 1.51
CA TRP A 165 3.05 12.24 0.65
C TRP A 165 1.71 12.94 0.41
N GLU A 166 1.37 13.17 -0.84
CA GLU A 166 0.08 13.74 -1.20
C GLU A 166 -0.97 12.62 -1.26
N GLU A 167 -1.82 12.54 -0.25
CA GLU A 167 -3.01 11.69 -0.34
C GLU A 167 -3.96 12.34 -1.34
N ARG A 168 -4.11 11.69 -2.51
CA ARG A 168 -5.14 12.11 -3.45
C ARG A 168 -6.49 12.00 -2.75
N GLY A 169 -7.34 13.01 -2.91
CA GLY A 169 -8.64 13.13 -2.25
C GLY A 169 -9.51 11.87 -2.30
N GLU A 170 -10.62 11.85 -1.57
CA GLU A 170 -11.57 10.75 -1.62
C GLU A 170 -11.90 10.39 -3.08
N VAL A 171 -12.01 9.09 -3.35
CA VAL A 171 -12.45 8.63 -4.68
C VAL A 171 -13.90 9.05 -4.83
N ASP A 172 -14.15 10.03 -5.70
CA ASP A 172 -15.50 10.39 -6.06
C ASP A 172 -16.10 9.26 -6.92
N ILE A 173 -17.24 8.72 -6.49
CA ILE A 173 -17.84 7.51 -7.01
C ILE A 173 -18.24 7.68 -8.46
N ASP A 174 -18.80 8.86 -8.77
CA ASP A 174 -19.69 9.03 -9.92
C ASP A 174 -18.98 9.05 -11.27
N GLU A 175 -17.69 9.40 -11.33
CA GLU A 175 -17.02 9.48 -12.62
C GLU A 175 -15.86 8.50 -12.79
N LEU A 176 -15.04 8.29 -11.76
CA LEU A 176 -13.78 7.55 -11.91
C LEU A 176 -13.95 6.04 -11.88
N LEU A 177 -14.79 5.50 -11.00
CA LEU A 177 -14.97 4.05 -10.88
C LEU A 177 -15.87 3.50 -11.99
N LEU A 178 -16.92 4.22 -12.35
CA LEU A 178 -17.76 3.86 -13.50
C LEU A 178 -16.97 3.88 -14.82
N ARG A 179 -16.03 4.79 -14.97
CA ARG A 179 -15.10 4.85 -16.13
C ARG A 179 -14.06 3.73 -16.14
N ARG A 180 -13.83 3.04 -15.03
CA ARG A 180 -12.91 1.88 -14.94
C ARG A 180 -13.57 0.56 -15.28
N ARG A 181 -14.84 0.58 -15.58
CA ARG A 181 -15.50 -0.61 -16.13
C ARG A 181 -15.07 -0.79 -17.56
N GLU A 182 -14.63 -1.99 -17.88
CA GLU A 182 -14.20 -2.38 -19.21
C GLU A 182 -14.96 -3.64 -19.67
N MET A 183 -15.09 -3.80 -20.97
CA MET A 183 -15.74 -4.97 -21.51
C MET A 183 -14.78 -6.16 -21.49
N TYR A 184 -15.08 -7.14 -20.65
CA TYR A 184 -14.38 -8.42 -20.68
C TYR A 184 -15.05 -9.31 -21.74
N ASN A 185 -14.37 -9.57 -22.85
CA ASN A 185 -14.81 -10.52 -23.86
C ASN A 185 -14.52 -11.99 -23.45
N CYS A 186 -14.41 -12.25 -22.16
CA CYS A 186 -14.04 -13.51 -21.55
C CYS A 186 -14.49 -13.54 -20.10
N GLN A 187 -14.47 -14.72 -19.46
CA GLN A 187 -14.82 -14.82 -18.05
C GLN A 187 -13.72 -14.24 -17.15
N VAL A 188 -12.46 -14.60 -17.42
CA VAL A 188 -11.29 -14.11 -16.70
C VAL A 188 -10.32 -13.47 -17.68
N PRO A 189 -9.92 -12.19 -17.49
CA PRO A 189 -8.95 -11.52 -18.36
C PRO A 189 -7.56 -12.20 -18.40
N ALA A 190 -6.89 -12.12 -19.55
CA ALA A 190 -5.62 -12.79 -19.81
C ALA A 190 -4.49 -12.46 -18.78
N PRO A 191 -4.36 -11.23 -18.24
CA PRO A 191 -3.30 -10.92 -17.27
C PRO A 191 -3.54 -11.49 -15.87
N VAL A 192 -4.67 -12.13 -15.62
CA VAL A 192 -4.98 -12.72 -14.30
C VAL A 192 -4.17 -13.99 -14.10
N LEU A 193 -3.47 -14.06 -12.98
CA LEU A 193 -2.60 -15.17 -12.58
C LEU A 193 -3.22 -16.01 -11.46
N VAL A 194 -3.96 -15.38 -10.56
CA VAL A 194 -4.56 -16.01 -9.37
C VAL A 194 -5.97 -15.49 -9.17
N LEU A 195 -6.89 -16.38 -8.75
CA LEU A 195 -8.22 -16.00 -8.27
C LEU A 195 -8.30 -16.15 -6.77
N THR A 196 -8.90 -15.16 -6.11
CA THR A 196 -9.30 -15.22 -4.69
C THR A 196 -10.79 -14.99 -4.55
N ALA A 197 -11.36 -15.43 -3.44
CA ALA A 197 -12.72 -15.09 -3.06
C ALA A 197 -12.77 -14.52 -1.65
N ALA A 198 -13.77 -13.70 -1.41
CA ALA A 198 -14.10 -13.25 -0.07
C ALA A 198 -15.60 -13.24 0.13
N VAL A 199 -16.03 -13.49 1.35
CA VAL A 199 -17.44 -13.64 1.71
C VAL A 199 -17.71 -12.86 2.99
N ASP A 200 -18.76 -12.07 2.96
CA ASP A 200 -19.37 -11.42 4.11
C ASP A 200 -20.66 -12.11 4.48
N VAL A 201 -20.86 -12.39 5.78
CA VAL A 201 -21.98 -13.17 6.29
C VAL A 201 -22.97 -12.25 6.99
N GLN A 202 -24.14 -12.09 6.39
CA GLN A 202 -25.24 -11.28 6.91
C GLN A 202 -26.33 -12.18 7.51
N ASP A 203 -27.34 -11.59 8.17
CA ASP A 203 -28.38 -12.34 8.87
C ASP A 203 -29.24 -13.23 7.95
N ASN A 204 -29.37 -12.89 6.68
CA ASN A 204 -30.27 -13.55 5.72
C ASN A 204 -29.65 -13.81 4.35
N ARG A 205 -28.32 -13.68 4.25
CA ARG A 205 -27.61 -13.85 2.97
C ARG A 205 -26.11 -13.99 3.16
N LEU A 206 -25.44 -14.49 2.14
CA LEU A 206 -23.99 -14.38 1.95
C LEU A 206 -23.71 -13.43 0.79
N GLU A 207 -22.83 -12.48 0.97
CA GLU A 207 -22.32 -11.65 -0.13
C GLU A 207 -20.89 -12.07 -0.45
N TYR A 208 -20.58 -12.24 -1.73
CA TYR A 208 -19.28 -12.72 -2.15
C TYR A 208 -18.70 -11.92 -3.32
N GLU A 209 -17.41 -11.90 -3.41
CA GLU A 209 -16.70 -11.40 -4.58
C GLU A 209 -15.55 -12.32 -4.95
N ILE A 210 -15.38 -12.56 -6.25
CA ILE A 210 -14.22 -13.23 -6.84
C ILE A 210 -13.38 -12.17 -7.53
N VAL A 211 -12.08 -12.15 -7.20
CA VAL A 211 -11.11 -11.19 -7.71
C VAL A 211 -9.96 -11.92 -8.37
N GLY A 212 -9.63 -11.50 -9.58
CA GLY A 212 -8.42 -11.89 -10.28
C GLY A 212 -7.26 -10.96 -9.94
N TRP A 213 -6.08 -11.53 -9.76
CA TRP A 213 -4.85 -10.79 -9.46
C TRP A 213 -3.77 -11.09 -10.49
N GLY A 214 -3.07 -10.07 -10.95
CA GLY A 214 -1.95 -10.16 -11.86
C GLY A 214 -0.69 -9.52 -11.32
N ALA A 215 0.32 -9.39 -12.19
CA ALA A 215 1.58 -8.74 -11.86
C ALA A 215 1.35 -7.36 -11.21
N GLU A 216 2.28 -6.94 -10.35
CA GLU A 216 2.21 -5.66 -9.64
C GLU A 216 0.92 -5.48 -8.80
N LYS A 217 0.31 -6.59 -8.37
CA LYS A 217 -0.96 -6.62 -7.63
C LYS A 217 -2.11 -5.87 -8.32
N LYS A 218 -2.10 -5.76 -9.64
CA LYS A 218 -3.25 -5.32 -10.43
C LYS A 218 -4.40 -6.28 -10.21
N SER A 219 -5.64 -5.79 -10.21
CA SER A 219 -6.79 -6.61 -9.88
C SER A 219 -7.95 -6.40 -10.85
N TRP A 220 -8.68 -7.48 -11.11
CA TRP A 220 -9.87 -7.52 -11.95
C TRP A 220 -11.02 -8.10 -11.15
N GLY A 221 -12.13 -7.36 -11.05
CA GLY A 221 -13.38 -7.92 -10.58
C GLY A 221 -13.82 -9.03 -11.53
N ILE A 222 -14.07 -10.22 -11.02
CA ILE A 222 -14.56 -11.35 -11.86
C ILE A 222 -16.05 -11.52 -11.69
N GLN A 223 -16.50 -11.60 -10.43
CA GLN A 223 -17.92 -11.71 -10.10
C GLN A 223 -18.15 -11.22 -8.67
N TYR A 224 -19.17 -10.40 -8.51
CA TYR A 224 -19.79 -10.09 -7.22
C TYR A 224 -21.21 -10.67 -7.22
N GLY A 225 -21.65 -11.18 -6.09
CA GLY A 225 -22.99 -11.76 -6.01
C GLY A 225 -23.51 -11.89 -4.59
N VAL A 226 -24.81 -12.15 -4.51
CA VAL A 226 -25.55 -12.32 -3.25
C VAL A 226 -26.27 -13.67 -3.30
N ILE A 227 -26.01 -14.52 -2.31
CA ILE A 227 -26.72 -15.78 -2.09
C ILE A 227 -27.73 -15.53 -0.97
N MET A 228 -29.00 -15.44 -1.35
CA MET A 228 -30.10 -15.28 -0.39
C MET A 228 -30.35 -16.59 0.34
N GLY A 229 -30.49 -16.53 1.66
CA GLY A 229 -30.75 -17.70 2.50
C GLY A 229 -30.27 -17.49 3.94
N ASP A 230 -30.75 -18.32 4.85
CA ASP A 230 -30.33 -18.34 6.24
C ASP A 230 -28.96 -19.00 6.36
N PRO A 231 -27.91 -18.31 6.86
CA PRO A 231 -26.59 -18.90 7.08
C PRO A 231 -26.57 -20.01 8.16
N GLY A 232 -27.65 -20.16 8.92
CA GLY A 232 -27.85 -21.31 9.81
C GLY A 232 -28.17 -22.60 9.05
N GLN A 233 -28.51 -22.52 7.75
CA GLN A 233 -28.89 -23.65 6.92
C GLN A 233 -27.76 -24.05 5.97
N MET A 234 -27.57 -25.36 5.77
CA MET A 234 -26.48 -25.90 4.94
C MET A 234 -26.65 -25.57 3.46
N GLU A 235 -27.86 -25.40 2.99
CA GLU A 235 -28.21 -25.10 1.59
C GLU A 235 -27.55 -23.79 1.13
N THR A 236 -27.53 -22.77 2.00
CA THR A 236 -26.89 -21.48 1.75
C THR A 236 -25.37 -21.64 1.52
N TRP A 237 -24.74 -22.49 2.31
CA TRP A 237 -23.30 -22.77 2.17
C TRP A 237 -22.98 -23.67 0.97
N THR A 238 -23.90 -24.56 0.60
CA THR A 238 -23.75 -25.39 -0.61
C THR A 238 -23.80 -24.52 -1.86
N ALA A 239 -24.70 -23.54 -1.91
CA ALA A 239 -24.73 -22.57 -3.00
C ALA A 239 -23.43 -21.74 -3.08
N LEU A 240 -22.79 -21.46 -1.95
CA LEU A 240 -21.48 -20.82 -1.93
C LEU A 240 -20.38 -21.74 -2.48
N ASP A 241 -20.44 -23.05 -2.17
CA ASP A 241 -19.48 -24.04 -2.69
C ASP A 241 -19.50 -24.07 -4.23
N ASP A 242 -20.68 -23.99 -4.85
CA ASP A 242 -20.82 -23.96 -6.32
C ASP A 242 -20.10 -22.77 -6.93
N VAL A 243 -20.04 -21.65 -6.21
CA VAL A 243 -19.33 -20.44 -6.64
C VAL A 243 -17.83 -20.56 -6.42
N ILE A 244 -17.38 -20.79 -5.17
CA ILE A 244 -15.95 -20.71 -4.83
C ILE A 244 -15.13 -21.92 -5.30
N PHE A 245 -15.79 -23.03 -5.63
CA PHE A 245 -15.17 -24.22 -6.20
C PHE A 245 -15.47 -24.43 -7.67
N GLY A 246 -16.19 -23.48 -8.28
CA GLY A 246 -16.44 -23.45 -9.71
C GLY A 246 -15.18 -23.29 -10.55
N GLU A 247 -15.33 -23.55 -11.85
CA GLU A 247 -14.29 -23.38 -12.85
C GLU A 247 -14.49 -22.05 -13.59
N TYR A 248 -13.40 -21.31 -13.77
CA TYR A 248 -13.38 -20.00 -14.41
C TYR A 248 -12.46 -20.04 -15.62
N THR A 249 -12.98 -19.76 -16.80
CA THR A 249 -12.21 -19.83 -18.04
C THR A 249 -11.49 -18.50 -18.30
N ARG A 250 -10.16 -18.53 -18.37
CA ARG A 250 -9.36 -17.37 -18.78
C ARG A 250 -9.42 -17.16 -20.29
N ALA A 251 -9.13 -15.95 -20.75
CA ALA A 251 -9.19 -15.54 -22.14
C ALA A 251 -8.39 -16.44 -23.12
N ASP A 252 -7.35 -17.11 -22.63
CA ASP A 252 -6.53 -18.06 -23.39
C ASP A 252 -7.03 -19.51 -23.35
N GLY A 253 -8.20 -19.73 -22.74
CA GLY A 253 -8.82 -21.05 -22.59
C GLY A 253 -8.33 -21.85 -21.37
N GLN A 254 -7.42 -21.31 -20.57
CA GLN A 254 -6.96 -21.98 -19.34
C GLN A 254 -8.09 -21.97 -18.28
N MET A 255 -8.34 -23.13 -17.70
CA MET A 255 -9.23 -23.26 -16.55
C MET A 255 -8.54 -22.77 -15.28
N MET A 256 -9.20 -21.89 -14.55
CA MET A 256 -8.73 -21.33 -13.28
C MET A 256 -9.70 -21.69 -12.15
N HIS A 257 -9.16 -21.81 -10.96
CA HIS A 257 -9.92 -22.04 -9.73
C HIS A 257 -9.58 -20.97 -8.71
N VAL A 258 -10.52 -20.70 -7.80
CA VAL A 258 -10.24 -19.87 -6.63
C VAL A 258 -9.20 -20.57 -5.76
N MET A 259 -8.07 -19.91 -5.55
CA MET A 259 -6.92 -20.48 -4.83
C MET A 259 -7.04 -20.38 -3.32
N THR A 260 -7.79 -19.40 -2.84
CA THR A 260 -8.06 -19.20 -1.41
C THR A 260 -9.30 -18.32 -1.23
N THR A 261 -10.03 -18.57 -0.14
CA THR A 261 -11.26 -17.86 0.22
C THR A 261 -11.16 -17.38 1.67
N CYS A 262 -11.51 -16.12 1.91
CA CYS A 262 -11.70 -15.56 3.24
C CYS A 262 -13.18 -15.40 3.54
N VAL A 263 -13.65 -15.90 4.69
CA VAL A 263 -15.03 -15.78 5.14
C VAL A 263 -15.06 -15.02 6.46
N ASP A 264 -15.80 -13.90 6.50
CA ASP A 264 -15.90 -13.12 7.73
C ASP A 264 -16.65 -13.88 8.83
N SER A 265 -16.11 -13.84 10.04
CA SER A 265 -16.69 -14.44 11.24
C SER A 265 -17.09 -13.41 12.30
N GLY A 266 -17.18 -12.15 11.91
CA GLY A 266 -17.48 -11.04 12.85
C GLY A 266 -18.94 -10.97 13.30
N GLY A 267 -19.86 -11.55 12.55
CA GLY A 267 -21.32 -11.50 12.80
C GLY A 267 -21.87 -12.60 13.73
N HIS A 268 -23.19 -12.77 13.68
CA HIS A 268 -23.94 -13.68 14.54
C HIS A 268 -23.67 -15.17 14.24
N TYR A 269 -23.33 -15.51 12.98
CA TYR A 269 -23.12 -16.88 12.49
C TYR A 269 -21.66 -17.35 12.58
N SER A 270 -20.90 -16.85 13.56
CA SER A 270 -19.48 -17.18 13.69
C SER A 270 -19.22 -18.68 13.88
N SER A 271 -20.13 -19.42 14.54
CA SER A 271 -20.03 -20.87 14.72
C SER A 271 -20.13 -21.64 13.41
N GLU A 272 -21.08 -21.26 12.57
CA GLU A 272 -21.33 -21.79 11.25
C GLU A 272 -20.16 -21.51 10.30
N VAL A 273 -19.64 -20.28 10.33
CA VAL A 273 -18.42 -19.90 9.60
C VAL A 273 -17.24 -20.77 10.00
N TYR A 274 -17.01 -20.97 11.30
CA TYR A 274 -15.91 -21.83 11.76
C TYR A 274 -16.08 -23.29 11.33
N ALA A 275 -17.29 -23.83 11.42
CA ALA A 275 -17.60 -25.19 10.96
C ALA A 275 -17.38 -25.32 9.45
N TYR A 276 -17.89 -24.37 8.68
CA TYR A 276 -17.73 -24.31 7.25
C TYR A 276 -16.27 -24.25 6.80
N CYS A 277 -15.51 -23.32 7.34
CA CYS A 277 -14.09 -23.13 7.01
C CYS A 277 -13.23 -24.34 7.43
N ARG A 278 -13.50 -24.91 8.61
CA ARG A 278 -12.80 -26.10 9.09
C ARG A 278 -13.00 -27.29 8.16
N ALA A 279 -14.22 -27.52 7.66
CA ALA A 279 -14.51 -28.60 6.72
C ALA A 279 -13.82 -28.43 5.36
N ARG A 280 -13.45 -27.20 5.00
CA ARG A 280 -12.87 -26.82 3.68
C ARG A 280 -11.43 -26.28 3.77
N GLU A 281 -10.76 -26.56 4.87
CA GLU A 281 -9.37 -26.12 5.11
C GLU A 281 -8.40 -26.59 4.04
N SER A 282 -8.55 -27.83 3.55
CA SER A 282 -7.74 -28.38 2.46
C SER A 282 -7.90 -27.61 1.14
N ARG A 283 -9.00 -26.89 0.99
CA ARG A 283 -9.32 -26.01 -0.15
C ARG A 283 -8.96 -24.54 0.15
N ARG A 284 -8.24 -24.26 1.24
CA ARG A 284 -7.80 -22.93 1.70
C ARG A 284 -8.96 -21.94 1.89
N VAL A 285 -10.04 -22.41 2.51
CA VAL A 285 -11.13 -21.56 3.00
C VAL A 285 -10.85 -21.21 4.46
N TRP A 286 -10.67 -19.92 4.73
CA TRP A 286 -10.20 -19.41 6.02
C TRP A 286 -11.23 -18.51 6.68
N ALA A 287 -11.46 -18.74 7.97
CA ALA A 287 -12.19 -17.79 8.78
C ALA A 287 -11.31 -16.58 9.07
N ILE A 288 -11.87 -15.39 8.91
CA ILE A 288 -11.22 -14.12 9.23
C ILE A 288 -12.03 -13.37 10.28
N LYS A 289 -11.36 -12.50 11.03
CA LYS A 289 -12.00 -11.56 11.95
C LYS A 289 -11.30 -10.22 11.90
N GLY A 290 -12.06 -9.16 11.64
CA GLY A 290 -11.58 -7.79 11.63
C GLY A 290 -11.18 -7.30 13.03
N ARG A 291 -10.10 -6.53 13.11
CA ARG A 291 -9.68 -5.76 14.26
C ARG A 291 -9.36 -4.34 13.77
N GLY A 292 -10.10 -3.36 14.30
CA GLY A 292 -9.79 -1.95 14.09
C GLY A 292 -8.67 -1.48 14.99
N GLY A 293 -8.02 -0.40 14.63
CA GLY A 293 -7.02 0.28 15.43
C GLY A 293 -5.73 0.59 14.67
N ALA A 294 -5.09 1.70 15.03
CA ALA A 294 -3.84 2.12 14.42
C ALA A 294 -2.69 1.18 14.80
N GLY A 295 -1.86 0.81 13.81
CA GLY A 295 -0.67 0.00 14.03
C GLY A 295 -0.90 -1.52 14.02
N GLU A 296 -2.13 -1.98 13.80
CA GLU A 296 -2.41 -3.41 13.61
C GLU A 296 -1.87 -3.85 12.24
N ALA A 297 -1.14 -4.97 12.23
CA ALA A 297 -0.68 -5.56 10.98
C ALA A 297 -1.87 -6.04 10.14
N PHE A 298 -1.83 -5.83 8.83
CA PHE A 298 -2.95 -6.20 7.95
C PHE A 298 -3.34 -7.68 8.11
N ILE A 299 -2.37 -8.60 8.12
CA ILE A 299 -2.61 -10.03 8.35
C ILE A 299 -1.85 -10.49 9.59
N GLN A 300 -2.58 -11.03 10.56
CA GLN A 300 -2.01 -11.72 11.70
C GLN A 300 -2.31 -13.22 11.55
N ARG A 301 -1.28 -13.99 11.24
CA ARG A 301 -1.39 -15.45 11.09
C ARG A 301 -1.57 -16.10 12.45
N PRO A 302 -2.57 -16.99 12.62
CA PRO A 302 -2.77 -17.69 13.88
C PRO A 302 -1.61 -18.65 14.17
N LYS A 303 -1.14 -18.67 15.41
CA LYS A 303 -0.14 -19.64 15.89
C LYS A 303 -0.78 -20.97 16.30
N THR A 304 -2.03 -20.94 16.70
CA THR A 304 -2.81 -22.10 17.15
C THR A 304 -4.21 -22.03 16.56
N ARG A 305 -4.88 -23.17 16.50
CA ARG A 305 -6.29 -23.23 16.09
C ARG A 305 -7.17 -22.52 17.12
N HIS A 306 -8.22 -21.90 16.64
CA HIS A 306 -9.30 -21.40 17.49
C HIS A 306 -9.97 -22.59 18.24
N ARG A 307 -10.62 -22.31 19.36
CA ARG A 307 -11.33 -23.37 20.16
C ARG A 307 -12.35 -24.19 19.35
N SER A 308 -12.87 -23.65 18.25
CA SER A 308 -13.75 -24.37 17.30
C SER A 308 -12.99 -25.33 16.38
N GLY A 309 -11.65 -25.36 16.43
CA GLY A 309 -10.78 -26.15 15.57
C GLY A 309 -10.46 -25.51 14.22
N ALA A 310 -11.06 -24.38 13.86
CA ALA A 310 -10.75 -23.63 12.64
C ALA A 310 -9.47 -22.79 12.78
N TRP A 311 -8.81 -22.48 11.67
CA TRP A 311 -7.79 -21.45 11.59
C TRP A 311 -8.50 -20.09 11.46
N LEU A 312 -8.26 -19.19 12.41
CA LEU A 312 -8.84 -17.87 12.45
C LEU A 312 -7.73 -16.80 12.25
N PHE A 313 -7.73 -16.14 11.12
CA PHE A 313 -6.83 -15.03 10.84
C PHE A 313 -7.42 -13.72 11.35
N THR A 314 -6.60 -12.90 12.02
CA THR A 314 -7.01 -11.56 12.41
C THR A 314 -6.54 -10.55 11.38
N LEU A 315 -7.44 -9.65 10.97
CA LEU A 315 -7.16 -8.62 9.98
C LEU A 315 -7.10 -7.24 10.64
N GLY A 316 -6.01 -6.51 10.42
CA GLY A 316 -5.95 -5.07 10.68
C GLY A 316 -6.77 -4.32 9.62
N VAL A 317 -8.07 -4.12 9.89
CA VAL A 317 -9.03 -3.64 8.90
C VAL A 317 -8.64 -2.29 8.32
N ASP A 318 -8.19 -1.36 9.18
CA ASP A 318 -7.81 -0.02 8.76
C ASP A 318 -6.61 -0.02 7.79
N ALA A 319 -5.61 -0.86 8.05
CA ALA A 319 -4.44 -1.00 7.17
C ALA A 319 -4.80 -1.54 5.78
N GLY A 320 -5.70 -2.52 5.74
CA GLY A 320 -6.20 -3.07 4.47
C GLY A 320 -7.05 -2.06 3.70
N LYS A 321 -7.93 -1.33 4.39
CA LYS A 321 -8.77 -0.26 3.81
C LYS A 321 -7.93 0.90 3.27
N ASP A 322 -6.83 1.27 3.95
CA ASP A 322 -5.88 2.27 3.45
C ASP A 322 -5.24 1.83 2.13
N THR A 323 -4.81 0.57 2.06
CA THR A 323 -4.25 -0.01 0.84
C THR A 323 -5.29 -0.05 -0.28
N LEU A 324 -6.52 -0.47 0.00
CA LEU A 324 -7.61 -0.51 -0.97
C LEU A 324 -7.94 0.89 -1.50
N SER A 325 -8.11 1.87 -0.60
CA SER A 325 -8.34 3.26 -0.99
C SER A 325 -7.25 3.79 -1.92
N SER A 326 -5.99 3.50 -1.61
CA SER A 326 -4.86 3.90 -2.44
C SER A 326 -4.89 3.27 -3.83
N ARG A 327 -5.25 1.99 -3.94
CA ARG A 327 -5.39 1.27 -5.23
C ARG A 327 -6.56 1.81 -6.05
N LEU A 328 -7.68 2.10 -5.40
CA LEU A 328 -8.82 2.70 -6.08
C LEU A 328 -8.54 4.12 -6.62
N LYS A 329 -7.51 4.79 -6.14
CA LYS A 329 -7.06 6.11 -6.64
C LYS A 329 -6.09 6.03 -7.82
N VAL A 330 -5.56 4.85 -8.14
CA VAL A 330 -4.68 4.66 -9.30
C VAL A 330 -5.48 4.90 -10.59
N GLN A 331 -5.03 5.81 -11.45
CA GLN A 331 -5.81 6.28 -12.61
C GLN A 331 -5.50 5.52 -13.91
N PHE A 332 -4.29 4.99 -14.04
CA PHE A 332 -3.83 4.42 -15.31
C PHE A 332 -3.70 2.89 -15.20
N PRO A 333 -4.21 2.13 -16.19
CA PRO A 333 -4.24 0.66 -16.18
C PRO A 333 -2.86 0.00 -16.13
N ASP A 334 -1.83 0.68 -16.59
CA ASP A 334 -0.43 0.21 -16.58
C ASP A 334 0.26 0.38 -15.24
N HIS A 335 -0.33 1.16 -14.32
CA HIS A 335 0.24 1.41 -13.00
C HIS A 335 -0.03 0.27 -12.00
N PRO A 336 0.92 -0.01 -11.07
CA PRO A 336 0.76 -1.01 -10.03
C PRO A 336 -0.49 -0.82 -9.18
N GLY A 337 -1.16 -1.91 -8.86
CA GLY A 337 -2.35 -1.89 -8.00
C GLY A 337 -3.63 -1.36 -8.67
N TYR A 338 -3.63 -1.08 -9.98
CA TYR A 338 -4.84 -0.66 -10.67
C TYR A 338 -5.98 -1.68 -10.52
N CYS A 339 -7.20 -1.18 -10.34
CA CYS A 339 -8.40 -1.99 -10.17
C CYS A 339 -9.29 -1.85 -11.40
N SER A 340 -9.52 -2.94 -12.13
CA SER A 340 -10.47 -3.04 -13.24
C SER A 340 -11.77 -3.71 -12.81
N PHE A 341 -12.88 -3.33 -13.43
CA PHE A 341 -14.20 -3.90 -13.18
C PHE A 341 -14.90 -4.21 -14.49
N PRO A 342 -15.70 -5.31 -14.57
CA PRO A 342 -16.40 -5.64 -15.79
C PRO A 342 -17.62 -4.72 -16.01
N MET A 343 -17.92 -4.42 -17.27
CA MET A 343 -19.15 -3.72 -17.66
C MET A 343 -20.38 -4.62 -17.71
N ASP A 344 -20.20 -5.94 -17.76
CA ASP A 344 -21.28 -6.92 -17.85
C ASP A 344 -22.18 -6.86 -16.60
N PRO A 345 -23.47 -6.50 -16.74
CA PRO A 345 -24.39 -6.40 -15.61
C PRO A 345 -24.57 -7.73 -14.85
N GLY A 346 -24.44 -8.87 -15.54
CA GLY A 346 -24.55 -10.20 -14.94
C GLY A 346 -23.45 -10.54 -13.94
N ARG A 347 -22.42 -9.69 -13.82
CA ARG A 347 -21.31 -9.88 -12.90
C ARG A 347 -21.43 -9.10 -11.60
N GLY A 348 -22.52 -8.34 -11.40
CA GLY A 348 -22.85 -7.67 -10.15
C GLY A 348 -22.10 -6.37 -9.85
N TYR A 349 -21.33 -5.82 -10.79
CA TYR A 349 -20.60 -4.54 -10.63
C TYR A 349 -21.45 -3.37 -11.14
N ASP A 350 -22.60 -3.18 -10.52
CA ASP A 350 -23.55 -2.10 -10.79
C ASP A 350 -23.27 -0.86 -9.92
N GLU A 351 -24.13 0.14 -10.01
CA GLU A 351 -24.03 1.36 -9.23
C GLU A 351 -24.05 1.09 -7.72
N ALA A 352 -24.93 0.18 -7.27
CA ALA A 352 -25.05 -0.18 -5.86
C ALA A 352 -23.78 -0.83 -5.30
N TYR A 353 -23.06 -1.62 -6.12
CA TYR A 353 -21.75 -2.14 -5.76
C TYR A 353 -20.75 -1.00 -5.54
N PHE A 354 -20.67 -0.02 -6.45
CA PHE A 354 -19.73 1.09 -6.33
C PHE A 354 -20.08 2.06 -5.19
N GLU A 355 -21.36 2.30 -4.94
CA GLU A 355 -21.81 3.01 -3.73
C GLU A 355 -21.31 2.31 -2.47
N GLY A 356 -21.48 0.99 -2.39
CA GLY A 356 -20.98 0.18 -1.29
C GLY A 356 -19.45 0.17 -1.20
N LEU A 357 -18.73 0.10 -2.34
CA LEU A 357 -17.28 0.12 -2.41
C LEU A 357 -16.67 1.43 -1.89
N THR A 358 -17.42 2.51 -1.89
CA THR A 358 -17.00 3.83 -1.44
C THR A 358 -17.82 4.35 -0.28
N ALA A 359 -18.50 3.46 0.42
CA ALA A 359 -19.42 3.77 1.52
C ALA A 359 -18.73 4.36 2.77
N GLU A 360 -17.42 4.26 2.87
CA GLU A 360 -16.66 4.74 4.02
C GLU A 360 -15.69 5.86 3.63
N HIS A 361 -15.40 6.71 4.61
CA HIS A 361 -14.36 7.73 4.51
C HIS A 361 -13.49 7.73 5.75
N ARG A 362 -12.30 8.29 5.62
CA ARG A 362 -11.35 8.34 6.71
C ARG A 362 -11.58 9.59 7.56
N VAL A 363 -11.75 9.42 8.86
CA VAL A 363 -11.86 10.52 9.81
C VAL A 363 -10.71 10.50 10.80
N THR A 364 -10.30 11.68 11.21
CA THR A 364 -9.31 11.87 12.25
C THR A 364 -10.06 12.24 13.55
N LYS A 365 -9.98 11.39 14.56
CA LYS A 365 -10.54 11.65 15.89
C LYS A 365 -9.43 11.88 16.89
N THR A 366 -9.52 12.96 17.66
CA THR A 366 -8.62 13.20 18.79
C THR A 366 -9.32 12.79 20.07
N SER A 367 -8.77 11.80 20.76
CA SER A 367 -9.28 11.33 22.06
C SER A 367 -8.11 11.15 23.03
N GLY A 368 -8.22 11.75 24.23
CA GLY A 368 -7.19 11.65 25.25
C GLY A 368 -5.80 12.19 24.85
N GLY A 369 -5.74 13.17 23.92
CA GLY A 369 -4.47 13.72 23.40
C GLY A 369 -3.79 12.87 22.34
N GLN A 370 -4.38 11.76 21.92
CA GLN A 370 -3.93 10.96 20.79
C GLN A 370 -4.85 11.18 19.59
N THR A 371 -4.25 11.40 18.43
CA THR A 371 -4.97 11.48 17.17
C THR A 371 -5.03 10.08 16.57
N VAL A 372 -6.25 9.56 16.43
CA VAL A 372 -6.52 8.25 15.83
C VAL A 372 -7.26 8.46 14.52
N ARG A 373 -6.76 7.88 13.45
CA ARG A 373 -7.44 7.82 12.16
C ARG A 373 -8.19 6.51 12.08
N GLN A 374 -9.45 6.57 11.68
CA GLN A 374 -10.30 5.39 11.48
C GLN A 374 -11.21 5.57 10.30
N TRP A 375 -11.58 4.44 9.67
CA TRP A 375 -12.60 4.40 8.64
C TRP A 375 -13.99 4.41 9.28
N VAL A 376 -14.88 5.24 8.77
CA VAL A 376 -16.28 5.33 9.21
C VAL A 376 -17.20 5.40 8.01
N LYS A 377 -18.40 4.85 8.15
CA LYS A 377 -19.45 4.95 7.13
C LYS A 377 -19.82 6.41 6.88
N LYS A 378 -20.06 6.78 5.64
CA LYS A 378 -20.56 8.10 5.23
C LYS A 378 -21.95 8.38 5.78
N SER A 379 -22.76 7.33 5.95
CA SER A 379 -24.09 7.35 6.56
C SER A 379 -24.38 6.00 7.21
N GLU A 380 -25.20 5.97 8.25
CA GLU A 380 -25.66 4.74 8.90
C GLU A 380 -26.49 3.84 7.96
N TYR A 381 -27.09 4.42 6.93
CA TYR A 381 -27.95 3.72 5.98
C TYR A 381 -27.20 3.17 4.75
N VAL A 382 -25.93 3.56 4.56
CA VAL A 382 -25.16 3.10 3.40
C VAL A 382 -24.61 1.71 3.68
N ARG A 383 -24.79 0.82 2.70
CA ARG A 383 -24.22 -0.54 2.72
C ARG A 383 -22.72 -0.43 2.43
N ASN A 384 -21.90 -1.16 3.18
CA ASN A 384 -20.44 -1.19 2.98
C ASN A 384 -19.88 -2.58 2.73
N GLU A 385 -20.74 -3.58 2.53
CA GLU A 385 -20.32 -4.97 2.28
C GLU A 385 -19.34 -5.06 1.10
N PRO A 386 -19.54 -4.40 -0.06
CA PRO A 386 -18.55 -4.41 -1.15
C PRO A 386 -17.18 -3.91 -0.75
N TRP A 387 -17.10 -2.88 0.14
CA TRP A 387 -15.85 -2.36 0.67
C TRP A 387 -15.12 -3.37 1.54
N ASP A 388 -15.85 -4.00 2.45
CA ASP A 388 -15.30 -5.00 3.35
C ASP A 388 -14.88 -6.26 2.59
N ILE A 389 -15.73 -6.78 1.67
CA ILE A 389 -15.44 -7.97 0.86
C ILE A 389 -14.21 -7.73 -0.04
N ARG A 390 -14.09 -6.55 -0.65
CA ARG A 390 -12.90 -6.23 -1.44
C ARG A 390 -11.63 -6.17 -0.59
N ASN A 391 -11.73 -5.64 0.62
CA ASN A 391 -10.64 -5.68 1.60
C ASN A 391 -10.29 -7.12 2.02
N TYR A 392 -11.29 -7.99 2.21
CA TYR A 392 -11.08 -9.41 2.52
C TYR A 392 -10.45 -10.18 1.35
N ASN A 393 -10.71 -9.79 0.11
CA ASN A 393 -10.02 -10.33 -1.06
C ASN A 393 -8.53 -9.97 -1.10
N GLN A 394 -8.16 -8.75 -0.68
CA GLN A 394 -6.76 -8.41 -0.48
C GLN A 394 -6.12 -9.28 0.61
N ALA A 395 -6.85 -9.52 1.71
CA ALA A 395 -6.39 -10.40 2.77
C ALA A 395 -6.18 -11.84 2.27
N ALA A 396 -7.08 -12.35 1.43
CA ALA A 396 -6.95 -13.65 0.81
C ALA A 396 -5.67 -13.75 -0.04
N LEU A 397 -5.36 -12.72 -0.85
CA LEU A 397 -4.12 -12.64 -1.61
C LEU A 397 -2.87 -12.66 -0.70
N GLU A 398 -2.85 -11.85 0.36
CA GLU A 398 -1.72 -11.78 1.30
C GLU A 398 -1.55 -13.08 2.11
N ILE A 399 -2.64 -13.76 2.44
CA ILE A 399 -2.60 -15.08 3.09
C ILE A 399 -2.01 -16.13 2.15
N LEU A 400 -2.41 -16.12 0.87
CA LEU A 400 -1.90 -17.01 -0.16
C LEU A 400 -0.43 -16.71 -0.49
N ASN A 401 -0.06 -15.43 -0.51
CA ASN A 401 1.28 -14.91 -0.78
C ASN A 401 1.94 -15.51 -2.04
N PRO A 402 1.31 -15.42 -3.22
CA PRO A 402 1.85 -15.95 -4.46
C PRO A 402 2.98 -15.05 -4.98
N ASN A 403 3.97 -15.65 -5.62
CA ASN A 403 4.96 -14.88 -6.39
C ASN A 403 4.37 -14.54 -7.77
N LEU A 404 3.62 -13.42 -7.83
CA LEU A 404 2.92 -13.00 -9.05
C LEU A 404 3.88 -12.70 -10.21
N ASP A 405 5.06 -12.14 -9.92
CA ASP A 405 6.02 -11.80 -10.97
C ASP A 405 6.66 -13.04 -11.59
N ALA A 406 6.98 -14.06 -10.77
CA ALA A 406 7.45 -15.34 -11.28
C ALA A 406 6.34 -16.05 -12.10
N MET A 407 5.08 -15.95 -11.68
CA MET A 407 3.95 -16.50 -12.43
C MET A 407 3.76 -15.77 -13.77
N GLU A 408 3.91 -14.45 -13.80
CA GLU A 408 3.81 -13.66 -15.02
C GLU A 408 4.93 -13.98 -16.00
N ARG A 409 6.18 -14.07 -15.55
CA ARG A 409 7.30 -14.50 -16.41
C ARG A 409 7.06 -15.88 -17.04
N ARG A 410 6.57 -16.83 -16.24
CA ARG A 410 6.20 -18.16 -16.78
C ARG A 410 5.09 -18.07 -17.83
N ARG A 411 4.07 -17.25 -17.58
CA ARG A 411 2.97 -17.02 -18.52
C ARG A 411 3.46 -16.42 -19.83
N LEU A 412 4.43 -15.51 -19.78
CA LEU A 412 5.04 -14.88 -20.95
C LEU A 412 6.09 -15.78 -21.67
N GLY A 413 6.42 -16.94 -21.10
CA GLY A 413 7.42 -17.84 -21.65
C GLY A 413 8.86 -17.40 -21.43
N GLU A 414 9.09 -16.47 -20.50
CA GLU A 414 10.44 -16.04 -20.12
C GLU A 414 11.13 -17.14 -19.29
N ALA A 415 12.38 -17.45 -19.62
CA ALA A 415 13.17 -18.44 -18.90
C ALA A 415 13.33 -18.03 -17.42
N GLU A 416 13.15 -18.98 -16.50
CA GLU A 416 13.45 -18.72 -15.09
C GLU A 416 14.92 -18.28 -14.96
N ALA A 417 15.15 -17.11 -14.38
CA ALA A 417 16.50 -16.72 -13.99
C ALA A 417 17.06 -17.82 -13.05
N PRO A 418 18.30 -18.29 -13.27
CA PRO A 418 18.86 -19.32 -12.41
C PRO A 418 18.84 -18.85 -10.97
N VAL A 419 18.19 -19.62 -10.10
CA VAL A 419 18.20 -19.37 -8.65
C VAL A 419 19.65 -19.48 -8.21
N THR A 420 20.33 -18.35 -8.06
CA THR A 420 21.63 -18.31 -7.41
C THR A 420 21.41 -18.70 -5.95
N ALA A 421 21.82 -19.92 -5.62
CA ALA A 421 21.79 -20.38 -4.24
C ALA A 421 22.51 -19.34 -3.36
N PRO A 422 21.93 -18.96 -2.22
CA PRO A 422 22.60 -18.03 -1.32
C PRO A 422 23.97 -18.62 -0.96
N PRO A 423 25.03 -17.80 -0.92
CA PRO A 423 26.37 -18.27 -0.59
C PRO A 423 26.32 -19.01 0.75
N PRO A 424 27.01 -20.16 0.89
CA PRO A 424 26.96 -20.94 2.11
C PRO A 424 27.40 -20.08 3.29
N GLN A 425 26.49 -19.89 4.24
CA GLN A 425 26.80 -19.17 5.48
C GLN A 425 27.98 -19.90 6.16
N ARG A 426 29.14 -19.26 6.21
CA ARG A 426 30.26 -19.73 6.98
C ARG A 426 29.82 -19.85 8.43
N ARG A 427 29.66 -21.10 8.92
CA ARG A 427 29.47 -21.37 10.33
C ARG A 427 30.64 -20.75 11.09
N GLN A 428 30.39 -19.67 11.82
CA GLN A 428 31.33 -19.12 12.77
C GLN A 428 31.54 -20.19 13.86
N LYS A 429 32.76 -20.66 14.00
CA LYS A 429 33.12 -21.50 15.17
C LYS A 429 32.92 -20.67 16.43
N PRO A 430 32.32 -21.26 17.49
CA PRO A 430 32.24 -20.54 18.76
C PRO A 430 33.63 -20.21 19.25
N ARG A 431 33.88 -18.96 19.58
CA ARG A 431 35.10 -18.52 20.28
C ARG A 431 35.08 -19.15 21.68
N GLY A 432 36.07 -19.97 21.96
CA GLY A 432 36.31 -20.47 23.32
C GLY A 432 36.54 -19.32 24.30
N ILE A 433 35.84 -19.38 25.42
CA ILE A 433 36.05 -18.51 26.56
C ILE A 433 37.26 -19.11 27.29
N GLU A 434 38.41 -18.43 27.25
CA GLU A 434 39.51 -18.71 28.18
C GLU A 434 39.17 -18.02 29.52
N ILE A 435 39.01 -18.84 30.57
CA ILE A 435 38.84 -18.37 31.94
C ILE A 435 40.27 -18.30 32.55
N TRP A 436 40.63 -17.11 32.98
CA TRP A 436 41.71 -16.87 33.94
C TRP A 436 41.11 -16.38 35.24
#